data_c359bd09a702400e8f0c871d07a24ca0
#
_entry.id   c359bd09a702400e8f0c871d07a24ca0
#
_cell.length_a   1.000
_cell.length_b   1.000
_cell.length_c   1.000
_cell.angle_alpha   90.00
_cell.angle_beta   90.00
_cell.angle_gamma   90.00
#
_symmetry.space_group_name_H-M   'P 1'
#
loop_
_entity.id
_entity.type
_entity.pdbx_description
1 polymer ?
#
loop_
_entity_poly.entity_id
_entity_poly.type
_entity_poly.pdbx_seq_one_letter_code
_entity_poly.pdbx_strand_id
1 'polypeptide(L)' 'MSTLHHESILEDCLCEAEENFRVHNKLTQKQLDELIVRSEGVRLAIEKQVKKLFDDRCI' A
#
# COMPACT_ATOMS: atom_id res chain seq x y z
N MET A 1 -3.59 15.18 18.18
CA MET A 1 -2.40 14.33 18.24
C MET A 1 -2.68 12.94 17.73
N SER A 2 -3.86 12.38 18.02
CA SER A 2 -4.23 11.06 17.52
C SER A 2 -4.29 10.98 15.98
N THR A 3 -4.60 12.08 15.32
CA THR A 3 -4.64 12.14 13.86
C THR A 3 -3.28 11.87 13.22
N LEU A 4 -2.22 12.43 13.80
CA LEU A 4 -0.86 12.21 13.30
C LEU A 4 -0.44 10.75 13.42
N HIS A 5 -0.87 10.11 14.51
CA HIS A 5 -0.57 8.70 14.73
C HIS A 5 -1.25 7.83 13.67
N HIS A 6 -2.51 8.12 13.35
CA HIS A 6 -3.26 7.37 12.34
C HIS A 6 -2.65 7.55 10.94
N GLU A 7 -2.21 8.76 10.62
CA GLU A 7 -1.58 9.02 9.33
C GLU A 7 -0.28 8.23 9.19
N SER A 8 0.51 8.17 10.26
CA SER A 8 1.76 7.42 10.27
C SER A 8 1.51 5.93 10.04
N ILE A 9 0.51 5.37 10.71
CA ILE A 9 0.15 3.96 10.53
C ILE A 9 -0.32 3.70 9.10
N LEU A 10 -1.10 4.61 8.54
CA LEU A 10 -1.61 4.48 7.18
C LEU A 10 -0.47 4.50 6.16
N GLU A 11 0.49 5.41 6.33
CA GLU A 11 1.65 5.48 5.46
C GLU A 11 2.50 4.20 5.54
N ASP A 12 2.68 3.68 6.74
CA ASP A 12 3.42 2.42 6.92
C ASP A 12 2.71 1.27 6.22
N CYS A 13 1.40 1.19 6.35
CA CYS A 13 0.62 0.17 5.67
C CYS A 13 0.71 0.30 4.15
N LEU A 14 0.69 1.52 3.64
CA LEU A 14 0.81 1.76 2.21
C LEU A 14 2.18 1.32 1.70
N CYS A 15 3.24 1.71 2.38
CA CYS A 15 4.59 1.30 2.01
C CYS A 15 4.74 -0.21 2.03
N GLU A 16 4.22 -0.86 3.06
CA GLU A 16 4.31 -2.31 3.18
C GLU A 16 3.52 -3.01 2.07
N ALA A 17 2.32 -2.52 1.78
CA ALA A 17 1.49 -3.09 0.72
C ALA A 17 2.16 -2.96 -0.65
N GLU A 18 2.72 -1.78 -0.93
CA GLU A 18 3.43 -1.54 -2.19
C GLU A 18 4.67 -2.41 -2.29
N GLU A 19 5.43 -2.51 -1.22
CA GLU A 19 6.63 -3.34 -1.20
C GLU A 19 6.29 -4.81 -1.41
N ASN A 20 5.28 -5.31 -0.72
CA ASN A 20 4.84 -6.68 -0.87
C ASN A 20 4.40 -6.98 -2.30
N PHE A 21 3.64 -6.09 -2.90
CA PHE A 21 3.20 -6.24 -4.27
C PHE A 21 4.39 -6.23 -5.23
N ARG A 22 5.31 -5.30 -5.03
CA ARG A 22 6.49 -5.15 -5.86
C ARG A 22 7.38 -6.40 -5.82
N VAL A 23 7.67 -6.87 -4.61
CA VAL A 23 8.52 -8.04 -4.40
C VAL A 23 7.84 -9.30 -4.96
N HIS A 24 6.55 -9.45 -4.70
CA HIS A 24 5.81 -10.61 -5.16
C HIS A 24 5.79 -10.72 -6.68
N ASN A 25 5.73 -9.59 -7.36
CA ASN A 25 5.68 -9.54 -8.82
C ASN A 25 7.05 -9.26 -9.44
N LYS A 26 8.10 -9.17 -8.63
CA LYS A 26 9.46 -8.89 -9.08
C LYS A 26 9.55 -7.60 -9.90
N LEU A 27 8.94 -6.55 -9.39
CA LEU A 27 8.91 -5.25 -10.04
C LEU A 27 9.90 -4.28 -9.39
N THR A 28 10.38 -3.33 -10.18
CA THR A 28 11.12 -2.19 -9.63
C THR A 28 10.12 -1.14 -9.16
N GLN A 29 10.60 -0.18 -8.35
CA GLN A 29 9.72 0.90 -7.88
C GLN A 29 9.13 1.68 -9.05
N LYS A 30 9.92 1.92 -10.08
CA LYS A 30 9.47 2.62 -11.27
C LYS A 30 8.37 1.86 -12.00
N GLN A 31 8.54 0.54 -12.12
CA GLN A 31 7.54 -0.30 -12.77
C GLN A 31 6.24 -0.32 -11.99
N LEU A 32 6.33 -0.37 -10.67
CA LEU A 32 5.14 -0.34 -9.83
C LEU A 32 4.40 0.98 -9.98
N ASP A 33 5.12 2.10 -9.96
CA ASP A 33 4.52 3.42 -10.12
C ASP A 33 3.78 3.52 -11.46
N GLU A 34 4.37 3.02 -12.52
CA GLU A 34 3.73 3.01 -13.83
C GLU A 34 2.47 2.16 -13.84
N LEU A 35 2.51 1.00 -13.19
CA LEU A 35 1.35 0.13 -13.13
C LEU A 35 0.20 0.77 -12.34
N ILE A 36 0.51 1.45 -11.26
CA ILE A 36 -0.50 2.14 -10.46
C ILE A 36 -1.21 3.21 -11.28
N VAL A 37 -0.46 3.93 -12.10
CA VAL A 37 -1.03 4.97 -12.95
C VAL A 37 -1.83 4.38 -14.12
N ARG A 38 -1.34 3.29 -14.71
CA ARG A 38 -1.96 2.69 -15.88
C ARG A 38 -3.11 1.75 -15.57
N SER A 39 -2.99 1.01 -14.48
CA SER A 39 -3.97 -0.02 -14.14
C SER A 39 -4.69 0.32 -12.85
N GLU A 40 -5.96 0.63 -12.98
CA GLU A 40 -6.81 0.87 -11.82
C GLU A 40 -6.95 -0.38 -10.96
N GLY A 41 -6.94 -1.55 -11.58
CA GLY A 41 -7.00 -2.83 -10.86
C GLY A 41 -5.83 -3.03 -9.91
N VAL A 42 -4.62 -2.66 -10.35
CA VAL A 42 -3.43 -2.75 -9.49
C VAL A 42 -3.55 -1.80 -8.31
N ARG A 43 -3.99 -0.58 -8.57
CA ARG A 43 -4.19 0.41 -7.52
C ARG A 43 -5.21 -0.06 -6.49
N LEU A 44 -6.32 -0.61 -6.96
CA LEU A 44 -7.36 -1.13 -6.08
C LEU A 44 -6.88 -2.31 -5.25
N ALA A 45 -6.06 -3.18 -5.85
CA ALA A 45 -5.48 -4.32 -5.13
C ALA A 45 -4.60 -3.85 -3.98
N ILE A 46 -3.77 -2.82 -4.23
CA ILE A 46 -2.92 -2.25 -3.20
C ILE A 46 -3.76 -1.57 -2.12
N GLU A 47 -4.79 -0.84 -2.50
CA GLU A 47 -5.69 -0.20 -1.54
C GLU A 47 -6.37 -1.22 -0.63
N LYS A 48 -6.80 -2.34 -1.16
CA LYS A 48 -7.39 -3.42 -0.36
C LYS A 48 -6.38 -3.97 0.64
N GLN A 49 -5.14 -4.14 0.21
CA GLN A 49 -4.08 -4.62 1.08
C GLN A 49 -3.80 -3.62 2.21
N VAL A 50 -3.75 -2.35 1.87
CA VAL A 50 -3.55 -1.28 2.85
C VAL A 50 -4.65 -1.30 3.90
N LYS A 51 -5.88 -1.41 3.45
CA LYS A 51 -7.03 -1.44 4.35
C LYS A 51 -6.97 -2.63 5.31
N LYS A 52 -6.60 -3.78 4.80
CA LYS A 52 -6.47 -4.99 5.60
C LYS A 52 -5.37 -4.84 6.65
N LEU A 53 -4.22 -4.33 6.25
CA LEU A 53 -3.12 -4.09 7.17
C LEU A 53 -3.48 -3.06 8.23
N PHE A 54 -4.16 -2.01 7.83
CA PHE A 54 -4.61 -0.96 8.73
C PHE A 54 -5.57 -1.52 9.77
N ASP A 55 -6.54 -2.31 9.35
CA ASP A 55 -7.50 -2.93 10.26
C ASP A 55 -6.79 -3.84 11.27
N ASP A 56 -5.80 -4.61 10.82
CA ASP A 56 -5.04 -5.48 11.70
C ASP A 56 -4.26 -4.70 12.75
N ARG A 57 -3.75 -3.54 12.38
CA ARG A 57 -2.91 -2.72 13.28
C ARG A 57 -3.71 -1.82 14.20
N CYS A 58 -4.94 -1.52 13.83
CA CYS A 58 -5.80 -0.62 14.62
C CYS A 58 -6.68 -1.35 15.63
N ILE A 59 -6.58 -2.63 15.74
CA ILE A 59 -7.38 -3.41 16.70
C ILE A 59 -6.76 -3.38 18.12
#